data_ca9970a693a5c432aa1cc9b985601f04
#
_entry.id   ca9970a693a5c432aa1cc9b985601f04
#
_cell.length_a   1.000
_cell.length_b   1.000
_cell.length_c   1.000
_cell.angle_alpha   90.00
_cell.angle_beta   90.00
_cell.angle_gamma   90.00
#
_symmetry.space_group_name_H-M   'P 1'
#
loop_
_entity.id
_entity.type
_entity.pdbx_description
1 polymer ?
#
loop_
_entity_poly.entity_id
_entity_poly.type
_entity_poly.pdbx_seq_one_letter_code
_entity_poly.pdbx_strand_id
1 'polypeptide(L)'
;EIRLSLVGSEMCIRDSVMLEPTTEDFGIMDAVLRTDGKGLPFLHIKAGGSICTPSYYTLDNQMHYIYQEGRTVFKYAVSNMADACESIIAGNHLSKENIDWVIPHQANQRIITAVTQRLEVPVEKVMVNIERYGNTSAGTLSLCLWDFEDKFKKGDNLILTAFGAGFAWGAIYVKWGYDGKKR
;
A
#
# COMPACT_ATOMS: atom_id res chain seq x y z
N GLU A 1 -7.42 6.08 22.58
CA GLU A 1 -8.02 4.77 22.23
C GLU A 1 -7.69 4.31 20.82
N ILE A 2 -7.91 5.15 19.80
CA ILE A 2 -7.58 4.82 18.41
C ILE A 2 -6.08 4.53 18.24
N ARG A 3 -5.24 5.13 19.05
CA ARG A 3 -3.76 5.02 18.95
C ARG A 3 -3.22 3.73 19.54
N LEU A 4 -3.82 3.25 20.60
CA LEU A 4 -3.50 1.94 21.16
C LEU A 4 -3.99 0.80 20.25
N SER A 5 -5.11 1.00 19.56
CA SER A 5 -5.58 0.05 18.56
C SER A 5 -4.69 0.01 17.32
N LEU A 6 -4.08 1.12 16.91
CA LEU A 6 -3.13 1.13 15.79
C LEU A 6 -1.85 0.34 16.12
N VAL A 7 -1.27 0.52 17.31
CA VAL A 7 -0.10 -0.27 17.74
C VAL A 7 -0.47 -1.75 17.89
N GLY A 8 -1.63 -2.05 18.46
CA GLY A 8 -2.16 -3.41 18.53
C GLY A 8 -2.47 -4.00 17.16
N SER A 9 -3.01 -3.21 16.22
CA SER A 9 -3.34 -3.68 14.88
C SER A 9 -2.09 -3.99 14.05
N GLU A 10 -1.04 -3.19 14.13
CA GLU A 10 0.23 -3.47 13.45
C GLU A 10 0.88 -4.78 13.94
N MET A 11 0.69 -5.13 15.19
CA MET A 11 1.17 -6.40 15.75
C MET A 11 0.21 -7.57 15.49
N CYS A 12 -1.09 -7.32 15.42
CA CYS A 12 -2.13 -8.35 15.28
C CYS A 12 -2.56 -8.58 13.83
N ILE A 13 -2.49 -7.58 12.96
CA ILE A 13 -2.75 -7.72 11.52
C ILE A 13 -1.44 -8.11 10.83
N ARG A 14 -0.98 -9.32 11.11
CA ARG A 14 0.03 -9.97 10.29
C ARG A 14 -0.69 -10.76 9.22
N ASP A 15 -0.43 -10.38 8.00
CA ASP A 15 -0.88 -11.15 6.87
C ASP A 15 0.30 -11.88 6.24
N SER A 16 0.02 -12.93 5.49
CA SER A 16 1.03 -13.75 4.84
C SER A 16 0.57 -14.12 3.44
N VAL A 17 1.48 -13.96 2.50
CA VAL A 17 1.30 -14.45 1.13
C VAL A 17 2.35 -15.52 0.89
N MET A 18 1.91 -16.68 0.42
CA MET A 18 2.83 -17.75 0.02
C MET A 18 3.24 -17.53 -1.44
N LEU A 19 4.54 -17.48 -1.69
CA LEU A 19 5.11 -17.43 -3.03
C LEU A 19 5.78 -18.77 -3.34
N GLU A 20 5.43 -19.32 -4.49
CA GLU A 20 6.01 -20.57 -5.00
C GLU A 20 6.70 -20.31 -6.34
N PRO A 21 7.81 -20.99 -6.65
CA PRO A 21 8.42 -20.91 -7.97
C PRO A 21 7.48 -21.49 -9.03
N THR A 22 7.42 -20.84 -10.18
CA THR A 22 6.63 -21.32 -11.33
C THR A 22 7.46 -21.26 -12.61
N THR A 23 7.16 -22.14 -13.55
CA THR A 23 7.69 -22.10 -14.92
C THR A 23 6.68 -21.50 -15.91
N GLU A 24 5.49 -21.14 -15.41
CA GLU A 24 4.43 -20.54 -16.21
C GLU A 24 4.57 -19.01 -16.24
N ASP A 25 3.96 -18.36 -17.23
CA ASP A 25 4.02 -16.93 -17.44
C ASP A 25 2.97 -16.20 -16.56
N PHE A 26 3.07 -16.39 -15.24
CA PHE A 26 2.30 -15.64 -14.25
C PHE A 26 3.04 -15.58 -12.88
N GLY A 27 2.54 -14.75 -11.97
CA GLY A 27 3.14 -14.46 -10.67
C GLY A 27 3.61 -13.01 -10.59
N ILE A 28 4.65 -12.74 -9.80
CA ILE A 28 5.27 -11.41 -9.72
C ILE A 28 6.13 -11.21 -10.96
N MET A 29 5.70 -10.31 -11.83
CA MET A 29 6.36 -10.04 -13.12
C MET A 29 7.42 -8.96 -12.99
N ASP A 30 7.15 -7.90 -12.20
CA ASP A 30 8.06 -6.77 -12.02
C ASP A 30 7.75 -6.01 -10.72
N ALA A 31 8.73 -5.24 -10.23
CA ALA A 31 8.58 -4.40 -9.04
C ALA A 31 9.41 -3.12 -9.13
N VAL A 32 8.80 -2.00 -8.79
CA VAL A 32 9.47 -0.70 -8.59
C VAL A 32 9.38 -0.32 -7.12
N LEU A 33 10.52 -0.31 -6.44
CA LEU A 33 10.63 0.05 -5.02
C LEU A 33 11.53 1.28 -4.89
N ARG A 34 11.11 2.26 -4.09
CA ARG A 34 11.80 3.54 -3.90
C ARG A 34 11.76 3.97 -2.43
N THR A 35 12.77 4.71 -2.03
CA THR A 35 12.83 5.33 -0.71
C THR A 35 13.41 6.74 -0.81
N ASP A 36 12.94 7.65 0.06
CA ASP A 36 13.52 8.98 0.26
C ASP A 36 13.52 9.34 1.74
N GLY A 37 14.69 9.30 2.37
CA GLY A 37 14.86 9.64 3.79
C GLY A 37 14.51 11.08 4.14
N LYS A 38 14.41 11.98 3.16
CA LYS A 38 13.93 13.36 3.38
C LYS A 38 12.48 13.42 3.84
N GLY A 39 11.73 12.33 3.69
CA GLY A 39 10.37 12.19 4.18
C GLY A 39 10.25 12.00 5.69
N LEU A 40 11.32 11.61 6.37
CA LEU A 40 11.31 11.33 7.80
C LEU A 40 10.65 12.41 8.68
N PRO A 41 10.89 13.73 8.49
CA PRO A 41 10.27 14.75 9.33
C PRO A 41 8.74 14.81 9.22
N PHE A 42 8.15 14.27 8.16
CA PHE A 42 6.72 14.40 7.86
C PHE A 42 5.86 13.22 8.32
N LEU A 43 6.47 12.06 8.58
CA LEU A 43 5.76 10.87 9.05
C LEU A 43 6.70 9.99 9.87
N HIS A 44 6.59 10.05 11.21
CA HIS A 44 7.47 9.33 12.13
C HIS A 44 6.91 9.24 13.55
N ILE A 45 7.56 8.47 14.39
CA ILE A 45 7.40 8.48 15.85
C ILE A 45 8.66 9.13 16.43
N LYS A 46 8.50 10.19 17.21
CA LYS A 46 9.61 11.02 17.70
C LYS A 46 10.46 10.33 18.78
N ALA A 47 9.83 9.52 19.63
CA ALA A 47 10.50 8.84 20.74
C ALA A 47 10.08 7.38 20.85
N GLY A 48 10.88 6.60 21.57
CA GLY A 48 10.67 5.16 21.76
C GLY A 48 11.76 4.28 21.12
N GLY A 49 12.67 4.91 20.36
CA GLY A 49 13.85 4.25 19.78
C GLY A 49 15.15 4.63 20.46
N SER A 50 16.28 4.17 19.92
CA SER A 50 17.63 4.40 20.48
C SER A 50 18.08 5.87 20.42
N ILE A 51 17.58 6.66 19.44
CA ILE A 51 17.94 8.08 19.30
C ILE A 51 17.27 8.92 20.39
N CYS A 52 16.01 8.60 20.73
CA CYS A 52 15.24 9.28 21.76
C CYS A 52 14.52 8.20 22.59
N THR A 53 15.19 7.78 23.67
CA THR A 53 14.68 6.72 24.54
C THR A 53 13.46 7.18 25.34
N PRO A 54 12.58 6.26 25.77
CA PRO A 54 11.45 6.57 26.63
C PRO A 54 11.89 7.26 27.93
N SER A 55 11.18 8.32 28.34
CA SER A 55 11.38 9.03 29.59
C SER A 55 10.07 9.70 30.02
N TYR A 56 9.98 10.19 31.26
CA TYR A 56 8.83 10.99 31.71
C TYR A 56 8.60 12.21 30.79
N TYR A 57 9.69 12.88 30.38
CA TYR A 57 9.60 13.98 29.45
C TYR A 57 8.97 13.59 28.11
N THR A 58 9.37 12.45 27.52
CA THR A 58 8.84 12.03 26.23
C THR A 58 7.38 11.54 26.33
N LEU A 59 7.00 10.99 27.49
CA LEU A 59 5.60 10.62 27.77
C LEU A 59 4.72 11.85 27.93
N ASP A 60 5.12 12.79 28.76
CA ASP A 60 4.37 14.03 29.04
C ASP A 60 4.20 14.87 27.78
N ASN A 61 5.19 14.86 26.89
CA ASN A 61 5.15 15.58 25.60
C ASN A 61 4.55 14.72 24.45
N GLN A 62 3.97 13.57 24.74
CA GLN A 62 3.27 12.71 23.78
C GLN A 62 4.13 12.32 22.56
N MET A 63 5.44 12.20 22.73
CA MET A 63 6.39 11.95 21.64
C MET A 63 6.36 10.51 21.11
N HIS A 64 5.60 9.62 21.76
CA HIS A 64 5.41 8.22 21.36
C HIS A 64 4.25 8.01 20.39
N TYR A 65 3.58 9.09 20.01
CA TYR A 65 2.51 9.03 19.00
C TYR A 65 3.04 9.25 17.60
N ILE A 66 2.35 8.66 16.64
CA ILE A 66 2.63 8.91 15.22
C ILE A 66 2.41 10.39 14.92
N TYR A 67 3.47 11.05 14.47
CA TYR A 67 3.40 12.40 13.91
C TYR A 67 3.22 12.31 12.40
N GLN A 68 2.26 13.03 11.87
CA GLN A 68 2.00 13.11 10.43
C GLN A 68 1.67 14.54 10.00
N GLU A 69 2.46 15.07 9.08
CA GLU A 69 2.15 16.30 8.37
C GLU A 69 1.28 15.97 7.14
N GLY A 70 -0.04 15.97 7.34
CA GLY A 70 -1.01 15.38 6.44
C GLY A 70 -0.98 15.92 5.01
N ARG A 71 -0.73 17.23 4.81
CA ARG A 71 -0.69 17.83 3.46
C ARG A 71 0.51 17.33 2.66
N THR A 72 1.69 17.29 3.25
CA THR A 72 2.92 16.82 2.60
C THR A 72 2.83 15.34 2.34
N VAL A 73 2.43 14.54 3.34
CA VAL A 73 2.25 13.09 3.18
C VAL A 73 1.26 12.78 2.06
N PHE A 74 0.12 13.48 2.00
CA PHE A 74 -0.86 13.30 0.92
C PHE A 74 -0.25 13.56 -0.46
N LYS A 75 0.45 14.69 -0.62
CA LYS A 75 1.07 15.06 -1.90
C LYS A 75 2.09 14.02 -2.36
N TYR A 76 2.99 13.60 -1.46
CA TYR A 76 4.01 12.60 -1.77
C TYR A 76 3.39 11.23 -2.06
N ALA A 77 2.40 10.80 -1.27
CA ALA A 77 1.72 9.53 -1.48
C ALA A 77 1.08 9.46 -2.87
N VAL A 78 0.28 10.47 -3.24
CA VAL A 78 -0.41 10.50 -4.53
C VAL A 78 0.59 10.52 -5.69
N SER A 79 1.59 11.40 -5.65
CA SER A 79 2.58 11.49 -6.72
C SER A 79 3.38 10.22 -6.85
N ASN A 80 3.97 9.74 -5.77
CA ASN A 80 4.93 8.65 -5.81
C ASN A 80 4.28 7.29 -6.08
N MET A 81 3.06 7.05 -5.59
CA MET A 81 2.31 5.83 -5.92
C MET A 81 1.95 5.81 -7.41
N ALA A 82 1.45 6.91 -7.94
CA ALA A 82 1.11 7.00 -9.36
C ALA A 82 2.35 6.86 -10.26
N ASP A 83 3.45 7.58 -9.96
CA ASP A 83 4.70 7.49 -10.71
C ASP A 83 5.28 6.06 -10.71
N ALA A 84 5.18 5.34 -9.58
CA ALA A 84 5.61 3.94 -9.49
C ALA A 84 4.74 3.03 -10.37
N CYS A 85 3.41 3.22 -10.37
CA CYS A 85 2.51 2.47 -11.24
C CYS A 85 2.79 2.76 -12.72
N GLU A 86 2.94 4.04 -13.10
CA GLU A 86 3.27 4.44 -14.47
C GLU A 86 4.60 3.82 -14.93
N SER A 87 5.61 3.77 -14.05
CA SER A 87 6.90 3.14 -14.34
C SER A 87 6.76 1.63 -14.60
N ILE A 88 5.95 0.93 -13.82
CA ILE A 88 5.65 -0.50 -14.01
C ILE A 88 4.92 -0.73 -15.33
N ILE A 89 3.89 0.06 -15.60
CA ILE A 89 3.06 -0.04 -16.81
C ILE A 89 3.95 0.14 -18.06
N ALA A 90 4.75 1.21 -18.09
CA ALA A 90 5.64 1.49 -19.20
C ALA A 90 6.76 0.45 -19.36
N GLY A 91 7.38 0.03 -18.24
CA GLY A 91 8.46 -0.95 -18.23
C GLY A 91 8.06 -2.33 -18.76
N ASN A 92 6.79 -2.69 -18.56
CA ASN A 92 6.24 -3.98 -19.00
C ASN A 92 5.42 -3.89 -20.29
N HIS A 93 5.51 -2.77 -21.01
CA HIS A 93 4.79 -2.55 -22.27
C HIS A 93 3.26 -2.74 -22.15
N LEU A 94 2.72 -2.50 -20.97
CA LEU A 94 1.28 -2.54 -20.72
C LEU A 94 0.65 -1.22 -21.19
N SER A 95 -0.60 -1.31 -21.63
CA SER A 95 -1.48 -0.14 -21.76
C SER A 95 -2.42 -0.07 -20.55
N LYS A 96 -3.05 1.07 -20.33
CA LYS A 96 -4.04 1.24 -19.24
C LYS A 96 -5.23 0.28 -19.41
N GLU A 97 -5.58 -0.05 -20.64
CA GLU A 97 -6.64 -1.00 -20.98
C GLU A 97 -6.29 -2.43 -20.56
N ASN A 98 -5.00 -2.78 -20.63
CA ASN A 98 -4.50 -4.10 -20.24
C ASN A 98 -4.49 -4.33 -18.72
N ILE A 99 -4.66 -3.27 -17.92
CA ILE A 99 -4.75 -3.40 -16.46
C ILE A 99 -6.17 -3.85 -16.12
N ASP A 100 -6.28 -4.99 -15.46
CA ASP A 100 -7.56 -5.51 -14.97
C ASP A 100 -7.89 -4.93 -13.60
N TRP A 101 -6.91 -4.87 -12.70
CA TRP A 101 -7.12 -4.44 -11.33
C TRP A 101 -5.98 -3.58 -10.78
N VAL A 102 -6.34 -2.53 -10.03
CA VAL A 102 -5.41 -1.73 -9.22
C VAL A 102 -5.74 -1.91 -7.75
N ILE A 103 -4.74 -2.26 -6.97
CA ILE A 103 -4.86 -2.53 -5.53
C ILE A 103 -3.96 -1.56 -4.78
N PRO A 104 -4.46 -0.37 -4.41
CA PRO A 104 -3.69 0.60 -3.65
C PRO A 104 -3.71 0.29 -2.16
N HIS A 105 -2.68 0.71 -1.44
CA HIS A 105 -2.67 0.76 0.02
C HIS A 105 -3.89 1.52 0.55
N GLN A 106 -4.62 0.88 1.47
CA GLN A 106 -5.87 1.40 2.04
C GLN A 106 -5.61 2.36 3.21
N ALA A 107 -4.79 3.41 2.97
CA ALA A 107 -4.43 4.37 4.01
C ALA A 107 -5.51 5.44 4.23
N ASN A 108 -6.08 5.94 3.13
CA ASN A 108 -7.02 7.04 3.12
C ASN A 108 -7.78 7.06 1.79
N GLN A 109 -9.12 7.11 1.84
CA GLN A 109 -9.97 7.13 0.65
C GLN A 109 -9.60 8.26 -0.33
N ARG A 110 -9.22 9.44 0.18
CA ARG A 110 -8.83 10.58 -0.66
C ARG A 110 -7.54 10.31 -1.45
N ILE A 111 -6.58 9.60 -0.84
CA ILE A 111 -5.34 9.19 -1.53
C ILE A 111 -5.69 8.19 -2.63
N ILE A 112 -6.48 7.17 -2.31
CA ILE A 112 -6.93 6.16 -3.28
C ILE A 112 -7.58 6.83 -4.49
N THR A 113 -8.55 7.71 -4.24
CA THR A 113 -9.26 8.45 -5.31
C THR A 113 -8.29 9.29 -6.15
N ALA A 114 -7.36 10.02 -5.53
CA ALA A 114 -6.42 10.87 -6.25
C ALA A 114 -5.41 10.06 -7.09
N VAL A 115 -4.93 8.92 -6.58
CA VAL A 115 -4.07 7.99 -7.33
C VAL A 115 -4.84 7.42 -8.53
N THR A 116 -6.07 6.95 -8.32
CA THR A 116 -6.94 6.42 -9.38
C THR A 116 -7.15 7.43 -10.50
N GLN A 117 -7.48 8.68 -10.14
CA GLN A 117 -7.68 9.76 -11.10
C GLN A 117 -6.41 10.06 -11.90
N ARG A 118 -5.25 10.08 -11.24
CA ARG A 118 -3.98 10.35 -11.91
C ARG A 118 -3.56 9.23 -12.85
N LEU A 119 -3.85 7.99 -12.51
CA LEU A 119 -3.62 6.84 -13.38
C LEU A 119 -4.62 6.75 -14.53
N GLU A 120 -5.72 7.51 -14.46
CA GLU A 120 -6.82 7.47 -15.44
C GLU A 120 -7.39 6.05 -15.62
N VAL A 121 -7.38 5.28 -14.53
CA VAL A 121 -7.97 3.93 -14.51
C VAL A 121 -9.42 4.04 -14.06
N PRO A 122 -10.36 3.30 -14.71
CA PRO A 122 -11.76 3.25 -14.28
C PRO A 122 -11.90 2.82 -12.83
N VAL A 123 -12.77 3.49 -12.07
CA VAL A 123 -12.93 3.26 -10.62
C VAL A 123 -13.36 1.83 -10.29
N GLU A 124 -14.10 1.18 -11.20
CA GLU A 124 -14.55 -0.20 -11.08
C GLU A 124 -13.41 -1.23 -11.12
N LYS A 125 -12.23 -0.84 -11.64
CA LYS A 125 -11.00 -1.64 -11.64
C LYS A 125 -10.16 -1.42 -10.37
N VAL A 126 -10.56 -0.54 -9.45
CA VAL A 126 -9.80 -0.22 -8.23
C VAL A 126 -10.42 -0.92 -7.03
N MET A 127 -9.63 -1.77 -6.37
CA MET A 127 -10.08 -2.50 -5.19
C MET A 127 -10.00 -1.61 -3.95
N VAL A 128 -11.15 -1.44 -3.28
CA VAL A 128 -11.28 -0.58 -2.09
C VAL A 128 -12.04 -1.35 -1.01
N ASN A 129 -11.43 -1.47 0.17
CA ASN A 129 -12.04 -2.09 1.35
C ASN A 129 -11.74 -1.33 2.65
N ILE A 130 -11.26 -0.09 2.52
CA ILE A 130 -10.90 0.76 3.66
C ILE A 130 -12.10 1.03 4.59
N GLU A 131 -13.32 1.08 4.08
CA GLU A 131 -14.53 1.29 4.88
C GLU A 131 -14.82 0.11 5.82
N ARG A 132 -14.31 -1.09 5.52
CA ARG A 132 -14.48 -2.30 6.34
C ARG A 132 -13.38 -2.44 7.39
N TYR A 133 -12.14 -2.15 7.04
CA TYR A 133 -10.97 -2.48 7.85
C TYR A 133 -10.18 -1.26 8.33
N GLY A 134 -10.41 -0.08 7.76
CA GLY A 134 -9.57 1.08 7.99
C GLY A 134 -8.16 0.90 7.41
N ASN A 135 -7.21 1.64 7.96
CA ASN A 135 -5.80 1.48 7.59
C ASN A 135 -5.17 0.33 8.39
N THR A 136 -4.94 -0.78 7.73
CA THR A 136 -4.33 -1.99 8.30
C THR A 136 -2.82 -2.10 8.07
N SER A 137 -2.17 -0.96 7.82
CA SER A 137 -0.71 -0.89 7.63
C SER A 137 -0.19 -1.92 6.61
N ALA A 138 0.72 -2.81 7.01
CA ALA A 138 1.31 -3.81 6.10
C ALA A 138 0.31 -4.87 5.59
N GLY A 139 -0.76 -5.16 6.33
CA GLY A 139 -1.78 -6.14 5.92
C GLY A 139 -2.75 -5.64 4.83
N THR A 140 -2.63 -4.40 4.42
CA THR A 140 -3.59 -3.72 3.55
C THR A 140 -3.77 -4.37 2.17
N LEU A 141 -2.68 -4.70 1.50
CA LEU A 141 -2.71 -5.29 0.15
C LEU A 141 -3.22 -6.72 0.18
N SER A 142 -2.73 -7.54 1.11
CA SER A 142 -3.14 -8.93 1.25
C SER A 142 -4.61 -9.06 1.64
N LEU A 143 -5.13 -8.18 2.51
CA LEU A 143 -6.57 -8.12 2.81
C LEU A 143 -7.41 -7.74 1.58
N CYS A 144 -6.92 -6.84 0.73
CA CYS A 144 -7.59 -6.55 -0.53
C CYS A 144 -7.56 -7.77 -1.48
N LEU A 145 -6.42 -8.42 -1.64
CA LEU A 145 -6.33 -9.64 -2.44
C LEU A 145 -7.29 -10.72 -1.93
N TRP A 146 -7.36 -10.90 -0.62
CA TRP A 146 -8.29 -11.82 0.01
C TRP A 146 -9.77 -11.48 -0.24
N ASP A 147 -10.16 -10.22 -0.06
CA ASP A 147 -11.55 -9.77 -0.17
C ASP A 147 -12.09 -9.86 -1.59
N PHE A 148 -11.22 -9.65 -2.58
CA PHE A 148 -11.60 -9.56 -3.98
C PHE A 148 -11.12 -10.74 -4.84
N GLU A 149 -10.58 -11.79 -4.20
CA GLU A 149 -10.06 -12.97 -4.89
C GLU A 149 -11.07 -13.58 -5.88
N ASP A 150 -12.35 -13.60 -5.53
CA ASP A 150 -13.41 -14.14 -6.36
C ASP A 150 -13.67 -13.36 -7.67
N LYS A 151 -13.13 -12.16 -7.79
CA LYS A 151 -13.21 -11.34 -9.00
C LYS A 151 -12.05 -11.58 -9.96
N PHE A 152 -10.93 -12.11 -9.48
CA PHE A 152 -9.73 -12.29 -10.27
C PHE A 152 -9.85 -13.53 -11.17
N LYS A 153 -9.32 -13.43 -12.38
CA LYS A 153 -9.25 -14.51 -13.36
C LYS A 153 -7.80 -14.83 -13.69
N LYS A 154 -7.54 -16.05 -14.08
CA LYS A 154 -6.22 -16.45 -14.57
C LYS A 154 -5.82 -15.57 -15.76
N GLY A 155 -4.66 -14.95 -15.66
CA GLY A 155 -4.12 -14.03 -16.65
C GLY A 155 -4.39 -12.54 -16.39
N ASP A 156 -5.22 -12.19 -15.40
CA ASP A 156 -5.47 -10.79 -15.05
C ASP A 156 -4.18 -10.07 -14.65
N ASN A 157 -4.03 -8.84 -15.11
CA ASN A 157 -2.91 -7.95 -14.78
C ASN A 157 -3.27 -7.07 -13.59
N LEU A 158 -2.66 -7.33 -12.45
CA LEU A 158 -2.87 -6.61 -11.20
C LEU A 158 -1.70 -5.66 -10.93
N ILE A 159 -1.99 -4.40 -10.61
CA ILE A 159 -0.99 -3.42 -10.13
C ILE A 159 -1.25 -3.14 -8.66
N LEU A 160 -0.34 -3.58 -7.80
CA LEU A 160 -0.37 -3.30 -6.38
C LEU A 160 0.53 -2.10 -6.09
N THR A 161 0.08 -1.13 -5.28
CA THR A 161 0.91 0.04 -4.95
C THR A 161 0.70 0.49 -3.51
N ALA A 162 1.79 0.93 -2.88
CA ALA A 162 1.78 1.40 -1.51
C ALA A 162 2.74 2.56 -1.28
N PHE A 163 2.46 3.31 -0.22
CA PHE A 163 3.30 4.38 0.31
C PHE A 163 3.26 4.35 1.84
N GLY A 164 4.39 4.60 2.46
CA GLY A 164 4.52 4.62 3.91
C GLY A 164 5.64 5.52 4.42
N ALA A 165 5.85 5.44 5.75
CA ALA A 165 6.92 6.17 6.43
C ALA A 165 8.28 5.79 5.84
N GLY A 166 9.17 6.79 5.85
CA GLY A 166 10.51 6.63 5.30
C GLY A 166 10.97 7.94 4.61
N PHE A 167 10.40 8.44 3.50
CA PHE A 167 9.31 7.78 2.80
C PHE A 167 9.76 6.52 2.06
N ALA A 168 8.88 5.54 1.99
CA ALA A 168 9.06 4.37 1.16
C ALA A 168 7.78 4.15 0.33
N TRP A 169 7.95 3.80 -0.94
CA TRP A 169 6.82 3.54 -1.83
C TRP A 169 7.20 2.57 -2.94
N GLY A 170 6.21 2.05 -3.61
CA GLY A 170 6.45 1.19 -4.75
C GLY A 170 5.20 0.71 -5.44
N ALA A 171 5.41 0.00 -6.53
CA ALA A 171 4.40 -0.76 -7.22
C ALA A 171 4.94 -2.15 -7.59
N ILE A 172 4.04 -3.11 -7.67
CA ILE A 172 4.32 -4.49 -8.08
C ILE A 172 3.32 -4.84 -9.18
N TYR A 173 3.80 -5.40 -10.27
CA TYR A 173 2.99 -6.01 -11.30
C TYR A 173 2.87 -7.52 -11.03
N VAL A 174 1.65 -7.97 -10.91
CA VAL A 174 1.32 -9.39 -10.74
C VAL A 174 0.42 -9.83 -11.90
N LYS A 175 0.82 -10.89 -12.60
CA LYS A 175 -0.06 -11.59 -13.52
C LYS A 175 -0.70 -12.74 -12.76
N TRP A 176 -2.03 -12.69 -12.59
CA TRP A 176 -2.73 -13.60 -11.70
C TRP A 176 -2.76 -15.03 -12.25
N GLY A 177 -2.49 -16.04 -11.42
CA GLY A 177 -2.21 -17.41 -11.86
C GLY A 177 -3.38 -18.37 -11.90
N TYR A 178 -4.58 -18.00 -11.40
CA TYR A 178 -5.73 -18.89 -11.31
C TYR A 178 -7.07 -18.13 -11.29
N ASP A 179 -8.16 -18.85 -11.53
CA ASP A 179 -9.50 -18.29 -11.39
C ASP A 179 -9.91 -18.23 -9.92
N GLY A 180 -10.29 -17.05 -9.45
CA GLY A 180 -10.71 -16.85 -8.08
C GLY A 180 -11.98 -17.63 -7.74
N LYS A 181 -12.08 -18.09 -6.51
CA LYS A 181 -13.22 -18.89 -6.03
C LYS A 181 -14.09 -18.04 -5.12
N LYS A 182 -15.43 -18.10 -5.36
CA LYS A 182 -16.40 -17.62 -4.37
C LYS A 182 -16.24 -18.39 -3.07
N ARG A 183 -16.19 -17.69 -1.98
CA ARG A 183 -16.15 -18.22 -0.61
C ARG A 183 -17.53 -18.24 0.00
#